data_cdf5749f8c01e12202dcb2f3a0b37258
#
_entry.id   cdf5749f8c01e12202dcb2f3a0b37258
#
_cell.length_a   1.000
_cell.length_b   1.000
_cell.length_c   1.000
_cell.angle_alpha   90.00
_cell.angle_beta   90.00
_cell.angle_gamma   90.00
#
_symmetry.space_group_name_H-M   'P 1'
#
loop_
_entity.id
_entity.type
_entity.pdbx_description
1 polymer ?
#
loop_
_entity_poly.entity_id
_entity_poly.type
_entity_poly.pdbx_seq_one_letter_code
_entity_poly.pdbx_strand_id
1 'polypeptide(L)'
;MVPEGQLQVHTAPYRGSFGTVLSQALRSAGLGSRVAVMQFLKGGVAQGPDAAITLCDRMVWMRPAVMGCLSDPASASDPVTVDAVQAVWQICRRHLASGDLDQLVLDELGLAIALGYLDEVEVRDSLDARPGSMDVIITGPSIPESLMGLADQVTELRRGF
;
A
#
# COMPACT_ATOMS: atom_id res chain seq x y z
N MET A 1 14.82 1.00 -24.26
CA MET A 1 15.09 0.58 -22.87
C MET A 1 13.84 0.86 -22.04
N VAL A 2 13.25 -0.15 -21.44
CA VAL A 2 12.14 0.04 -20.51
C VAL A 2 12.75 0.46 -19.17
N PRO A 3 12.27 1.57 -18.54
CA PRO A 3 12.75 1.94 -17.22
C PRO A 3 12.52 0.81 -16.22
N GLU A 4 13.52 0.53 -15.42
CA GLU A 4 13.40 -0.43 -14.33
C GLU A 4 12.62 0.19 -13.17
N GLY A 5 11.55 -0.47 -12.73
CA GLY A 5 10.78 -0.06 -11.58
C GLY A 5 11.48 -0.47 -10.29
N GLN A 6 11.30 0.33 -9.25
CA GLN A 6 11.91 0.10 -7.95
C GLN A 6 10.87 -0.29 -6.91
N LEU A 7 11.28 -1.14 -5.96
CA LEU A 7 10.58 -1.35 -4.71
C LEU A 7 11.23 -0.48 -3.63
N GLN A 8 10.48 0.49 -3.13
CA GLN A 8 10.93 1.41 -2.10
C GLN A 8 10.14 1.19 -0.80
N VAL A 9 10.83 1.24 0.32
CA VAL A 9 10.23 1.22 1.65
C VAL A 9 10.51 2.55 2.32
N HIS A 10 9.43 3.21 2.77
CA HIS A 10 9.50 4.40 3.62
C HIS A 10 8.89 4.06 4.98
N THR A 11 9.71 3.93 5.99
CA THR A 11 9.30 3.47 7.32
C THR A 11 9.62 4.49 8.41
N ALA A 12 8.98 4.32 9.55
CA ALA A 12 9.24 5.08 10.78
C ALA A 12 8.93 4.20 11.99
N PRO A 13 9.52 4.47 13.18
CA PRO A 13 9.21 3.71 14.39
C PRO A 13 7.84 4.03 14.98
N TYR A 14 7.07 4.91 14.35
CA TYR A 14 5.74 5.33 14.78
C TYR A 14 4.77 5.32 13.59
N ARG A 15 3.50 5.20 13.89
CA ARG A 15 2.44 5.36 12.90
C ARG A 15 2.33 6.84 12.54
N GLY A 16 2.47 7.17 11.27
CA GLY A 16 2.46 8.54 10.81
C GLY A 16 1.97 8.69 9.39
N SER A 17 1.98 9.92 8.92
CA SER A 17 1.63 10.26 7.55
C SER A 17 2.88 10.35 6.70
N PHE A 18 2.85 9.69 5.55
CA PHE A 18 3.89 9.81 4.52
C PHE A 18 3.41 10.74 3.40
N GLY A 19 3.09 11.98 3.80
CA GLY A 19 2.53 12.99 2.90
C GLY A 19 3.40 13.26 1.67
N THR A 20 4.72 13.20 1.81
CA THR A 20 5.65 13.34 0.68
C THR A 20 5.43 12.25 -0.36
N VAL A 21 5.25 11.00 0.05
CA VAL A 21 5.00 9.89 -0.87
C VAL A 21 3.65 10.07 -1.59
N LEU A 22 2.61 10.43 -0.84
CA LEU A 22 1.28 10.67 -1.43
C LEU A 22 1.29 11.87 -2.38
N SER A 23 2.02 12.93 -2.05
CA SER A 23 2.16 14.10 -2.92
C SER A 23 2.91 13.76 -4.21
N GLN A 24 3.96 12.95 -4.14
CA GLN A 24 4.68 12.48 -5.32
C GLN A 24 3.81 11.56 -6.19
N ALA A 25 3.01 10.69 -5.58
CA ALA A 25 2.07 9.83 -6.30
C ALA A 25 1.05 10.67 -7.09
N LEU A 26 0.47 11.69 -6.47
CA LEU A 26 -0.46 12.62 -7.12
C LEU A 26 0.22 13.38 -8.26
N ARG A 27 1.44 13.85 -8.05
CA ARG A 27 2.23 14.51 -9.09
C ARG A 27 2.50 13.59 -10.27
N SER A 28 2.89 12.34 -10.03
CA SER A 28 3.10 11.35 -11.09
C SER A 28 1.83 11.11 -11.90
N ALA A 29 0.68 11.00 -11.24
CA ALA A 29 -0.61 10.86 -11.91
C ALA A 29 -0.94 12.10 -12.76
N GLY A 30 -0.69 13.30 -12.24
CA GLY A 30 -0.86 14.56 -12.99
C GLY A 30 0.04 14.66 -14.23
N LEU A 31 1.16 13.96 -14.23
CA LEU A 31 2.09 13.87 -15.37
C LEU A 31 1.79 12.69 -16.31
N GLY A 32 0.71 11.94 -16.07
CA GLY A 32 0.24 10.89 -16.96
C GLY A 32 0.51 9.47 -16.53
N SER A 33 1.16 9.24 -15.40
CA SER A 33 1.38 7.90 -14.85
C SER A 33 0.08 7.30 -14.31
N ARG A 34 -0.08 5.99 -14.46
CA ARG A 34 -1.18 5.23 -13.87
C ARG A 34 -0.78 4.82 -12.46
N VAL A 35 -1.46 5.37 -11.46
CA VAL A 35 -1.12 5.23 -10.06
C VAL A 35 -2.29 4.64 -9.26
N ALA A 36 -1.99 3.76 -8.33
CA ALA A 36 -2.95 3.34 -7.31
C ALA A 36 -2.36 3.57 -5.91
N VAL A 37 -3.18 4.07 -5.00
CA VAL A 37 -2.85 4.23 -3.58
C VAL A 37 -3.83 3.39 -2.78
N MET A 38 -3.28 2.42 -2.04
CA MET A 38 -4.04 1.50 -1.20
C MET A 38 -3.69 1.76 0.27
N GLN A 39 -4.66 2.24 1.04
CA GLN A 39 -4.50 2.52 2.48
C GLN A 39 -5.21 1.43 3.28
N PHE A 40 -4.48 0.42 3.71
CA PHE A 40 -5.06 -0.80 4.31
C PHE A 40 -5.73 -0.58 5.66
N LEU A 41 -5.27 0.38 6.45
CA LEU A 41 -5.71 0.56 7.84
C LEU A 41 -6.47 1.87 8.08
N LYS A 42 -6.91 2.52 7.01
CA LYS A 42 -7.74 3.71 7.09
C LYS A 42 -9.15 3.40 6.59
N GLY A 43 -10.10 3.39 7.49
CA GLY A 43 -11.52 3.25 7.20
C GLY A 43 -12.27 4.56 7.43
N GLY A 44 -13.54 4.46 7.78
CA GLY A 44 -14.38 5.59 8.17
C GLY A 44 -14.99 6.38 7.02
N VAL A 45 -14.74 5.98 5.78
CA VAL A 45 -15.32 6.59 4.57
C VAL A 45 -15.68 5.51 3.56
N ALA A 46 -16.68 5.79 2.73
CA ALA A 46 -17.09 4.90 1.65
C ALA A 46 -16.10 5.02 0.47
N GLN A 47 -14.96 4.37 0.59
CA GLN A 47 -13.84 4.46 -0.35
C GLN A 47 -13.26 3.07 -0.68
N GLY A 48 -14.10 2.03 -0.56
CA GLY A 48 -13.74 0.66 -0.88
C GLY A 48 -13.67 0.40 -2.38
N PRO A 49 -13.52 -0.88 -2.80
CA PRO A 49 -13.37 -1.26 -4.20
C PRO A 49 -14.44 -0.71 -5.13
N ASP A 50 -15.70 -0.63 -4.65
CA ASP A 50 -16.83 -0.14 -5.46
C ASP A 50 -17.02 1.39 -5.40
N ALA A 51 -16.24 2.08 -4.60
CA ALA A 51 -16.36 3.53 -4.37
C ALA A 51 -14.99 4.21 -4.24
N ALA A 52 -13.97 3.68 -4.90
CA ALA A 52 -12.64 4.26 -4.91
C ALA A 52 -12.66 5.66 -5.55
N ILE A 53 -11.83 6.55 -5.01
CA ILE A 53 -11.71 7.92 -5.54
C ILE A 53 -10.69 7.91 -6.67
N THR A 54 -11.04 8.56 -7.80
CA THR A 54 -10.13 8.78 -8.91
C THR A 54 -9.70 10.25 -8.94
N LEU A 55 -8.40 10.49 -8.97
CA LEU A 55 -7.79 11.80 -9.08
C LEU A 55 -7.00 11.91 -10.37
N CYS A 56 -7.10 13.07 -11.06
CA CYS A 56 -6.40 13.34 -12.32
C CYS A 56 -6.66 12.29 -13.41
N ASP A 57 -7.78 11.59 -13.36
CA ASP A 57 -8.17 10.48 -14.24
C ASP A 57 -7.15 9.32 -14.29
N ARG A 58 -6.12 9.34 -13.45
CA ARG A 58 -4.98 8.41 -13.47
C ARG A 58 -4.65 7.77 -12.13
N MET A 59 -5.04 8.39 -11.03
CA MET A 59 -4.77 7.88 -9.69
C MET A 59 -6.05 7.34 -9.07
N VAL A 60 -6.04 6.07 -8.70
CA VAL A 60 -7.11 5.44 -7.92
C VAL A 60 -6.66 5.40 -6.46
N TRP A 61 -7.50 5.90 -5.57
CA TRP A 61 -7.27 5.90 -4.13
C TRP A 61 -8.34 5.06 -3.44
N MET A 62 -7.90 4.02 -2.74
CA MET A 62 -8.78 3.01 -2.17
C MET A 62 -8.47 2.76 -0.70
N ARG A 63 -9.53 2.49 0.07
CA ARG A 63 -9.48 2.06 1.48
C ARG A 63 -10.41 0.86 1.67
N PRO A 64 -10.27 0.08 2.75
CA PRO A 64 -11.27 -0.92 3.10
C PRO A 64 -12.64 -0.31 3.32
N ALA A 65 -13.70 -0.98 2.85
CA ALA A 65 -15.08 -0.52 2.95
C ALA A 65 -15.68 -0.82 4.34
N VAL A 66 -15.07 -0.26 5.40
CA VAL A 66 -15.50 -0.41 6.78
C VAL A 66 -15.44 0.92 7.52
N MET A 67 -16.29 1.08 8.54
CA MET A 67 -16.38 2.30 9.34
C MET A 67 -15.58 2.24 10.65
N GLY A 68 -15.08 1.07 11.03
CA GLY A 68 -14.38 0.86 12.29
C GLY A 68 -12.91 1.30 12.29
N CYS A 69 -12.30 1.23 13.46
CA CYS A 69 -10.87 1.48 13.64
C CYS A 69 -10.07 0.23 13.27
N LEU A 70 -9.42 0.25 12.12
CA LEU A 70 -8.68 -0.90 11.60
C LEU A 70 -7.35 -1.16 12.32
N SER A 71 -6.80 -0.17 13.00
CA SER A 71 -5.56 -0.31 13.77
C SER A 71 -5.76 -0.88 15.18
N ASP A 72 -7.01 -1.09 15.61
CA ASP A 72 -7.30 -1.81 16.83
C ASP A 72 -7.09 -3.32 16.60
N PRO A 73 -6.26 -3.98 17.41
CA PRO A 73 -6.06 -5.44 17.28
C PRO A 73 -7.35 -6.27 17.37
N ALA A 74 -8.36 -5.78 18.10
CA ALA A 74 -9.66 -6.44 18.17
C ALA A 74 -10.37 -6.49 16.81
N SER A 75 -10.19 -5.49 15.96
CA SER A 75 -10.77 -5.45 14.62
C SER A 75 -10.21 -6.52 13.69
N ALA A 76 -9.00 -6.98 13.91
CA ALA A 76 -8.39 -8.07 13.14
C ALA A 76 -9.01 -9.45 13.42
N SER A 77 -9.88 -9.54 14.44
CA SER A 77 -10.67 -10.75 14.74
C SER A 77 -12.10 -10.67 14.20
N ASP A 78 -12.51 -9.52 13.67
CA ASP A 78 -13.83 -9.33 13.05
C ASP A 78 -13.79 -9.78 11.58
N PRO A 79 -14.56 -10.82 11.18
CA PRO A 79 -14.53 -11.33 9.81
C PRO A 79 -14.90 -10.29 8.75
N VAL A 80 -15.84 -9.39 9.04
CA VAL A 80 -16.25 -8.34 8.08
C VAL A 80 -15.09 -7.37 7.83
N THR A 81 -14.39 -6.99 8.88
CA THR A 81 -13.23 -6.09 8.79
C THR A 81 -12.06 -6.76 8.06
N VAL A 82 -11.76 -8.00 8.39
CA VAL A 82 -10.72 -8.79 7.71
C VAL A 82 -11.03 -8.93 6.22
N ASP A 83 -12.27 -9.29 5.87
CA ASP A 83 -12.69 -9.43 4.49
C ASP A 83 -12.56 -8.11 3.70
N ALA A 84 -12.87 -6.98 4.34
CA ALA A 84 -12.73 -5.67 3.70
C ALA A 84 -11.26 -5.33 3.40
N VAL A 85 -10.34 -5.62 4.31
CA VAL A 85 -8.88 -5.44 4.07
C VAL A 85 -8.40 -6.39 3.00
N GLN A 86 -8.82 -7.66 3.05
CA GLN A 86 -8.47 -8.66 2.04
C GLN A 86 -8.98 -8.28 0.65
N ALA A 87 -10.17 -7.67 0.53
CA ALA A 87 -10.69 -7.21 -0.74
C ALA A 87 -9.77 -6.17 -1.42
N VAL A 88 -9.23 -5.23 -0.65
CA VAL A 88 -8.26 -4.26 -1.15
C VAL A 88 -6.96 -4.97 -1.56
N TRP A 89 -6.49 -5.91 -0.75
CA TRP A 89 -5.28 -6.68 -1.06
C TRP A 89 -5.42 -7.50 -2.34
N GLN A 90 -6.57 -8.13 -2.60
CA GLN A 90 -6.79 -8.88 -3.83
C GLN A 90 -6.71 -7.99 -5.09
N ILE A 91 -7.14 -6.74 -4.98
CA ILE A 91 -6.97 -5.76 -6.07
C ILE A 91 -5.48 -5.44 -6.28
N CYS A 92 -4.72 -5.25 -5.19
CA CYS A 92 -3.27 -5.06 -5.28
C CYS A 92 -2.59 -6.25 -5.98
N ARG A 93 -2.96 -7.46 -5.63
CA ARG A 93 -2.41 -8.68 -6.26
C ARG A 93 -2.65 -8.71 -7.75
N ARG A 94 -3.84 -8.33 -8.20
CA ARG A 94 -4.14 -8.25 -9.64
C ARG A 94 -3.26 -7.24 -10.36
N HIS A 95 -3.03 -6.08 -9.78
CA HIS A 95 -2.12 -5.07 -10.33
C HIS A 95 -0.68 -5.57 -10.34
N LEU A 96 -0.22 -6.21 -9.27
CA LEU A 96 1.13 -6.78 -9.19
C LEU A 96 1.35 -7.89 -10.20
N ALA A 97 0.32 -8.66 -10.51
CA ALA A 97 0.41 -9.74 -11.50
C ALA A 97 0.34 -9.22 -12.95
N SER A 98 -0.54 -8.23 -13.22
CA SER A 98 -0.77 -7.72 -14.58
C SER A 98 0.24 -6.65 -15.03
N GLY A 99 0.79 -5.91 -14.08
CA GLY A 99 1.71 -4.81 -14.40
C GLY A 99 1.03 -3.64 -15.11
N ASP A 100 -0.28 -3.43 -14.90
CA ASP A 100 -1.07 -2.40 -15.56
C ASP A 100 -0.92 -0.99 -14.95
N LEU A 101 -0.14 -0.87 -13.88
CA LEU A 101 0.19 0.39 -13.23
C LEU A 101 1.65 0.77 -13.45
N ASP A 102 1.92 2.07 -13.45
CA ASP A 102 3.28 2.61 -13.41
C ASP A 102 3.78 2.71 -11.97
N GLN A 103 2.87 2.98 -11.01
CA GLN A 103 3.21 3.10 -9.59
C GLN A 103 2.09 2.57 -8.70
N LEU A 104 2.46 1.82 -7.66
CA LEU A 104 1.55 1.31 -6.63
C LEU A 104 2.08 1.73 -5.25
N VAL A 105 1.26 2.44 -4.49
CA VAL A 105 1.56 2.84 -3.10
C VAL A 105 0.75 1.97 -2.14
N LEU A 106 1.44 1.31 -1.22
CA LEU A 106 0.88 0.40 -0.23
C LEU A 106 1.10 0.99 1.17
N ASP A 107 0.12 1.78 1.61
CA ASP A 107 0.20 2.50 2.88
C ASP A 107 -0.17 1.60 4.06
N GLU A 108 0.70 1.54 5.05
CA GLU A 108 0.57 0.73 6.27
C GLU A 108 0.51 -0.80 6.01
N LEU A 109 1.13 -1.26 4.94
CA LEU A 109 1.17 -2.68 4.59
C LEU A 109 1.80 -3.54 5.70
N GLY A 110 2.92 -3.09 6.25
CA GLY A 110 3.63 -3.82 7.32
C GLY A 110 2.79 -3.96 8.58
N LEU A 111 2.10 -2.90 8.97
CA LEU A 111 1.21 -2.94 10.13
C LEU A 111 -0.01 -3.85 9.88
N ALA A 112 -0.54 -3.88 8.67
CA ALA A 112 -1.62 -4.80 8.30
C ALA A 112 -1.18 -6.27 8.42
N ILE A 113 0.06 -6.58 8.06
CA ILE A 113 0.65 -7.91 8.27
C ILE A 113 0.81 -8.18 9.76
N ALA A 114 1.39 -7.26 10.51
CA ALA A 114 1.64 -7.42 11.95
C ALA A 114 0.34 -7.64 12.76
N LEU A 115 -0.76 -7.02 12.36
CA LEU A 115 -2.07 -7.18 12.98
C LEU A 115 -2.80 -8.46 12.52
N GLY A 116 -2.27 -9.18 11.55
CA GLY A 116 -2.85 -10.43 11.08
C GLY A 116 -3.92 -10.31 9.98
N TYR A 117 -4.11 -9.14 9.38
CA TYR A 117 -5.03 -8.98 8.25
C TYR A 117 -4.51 -9.64 6.97
N LEU A 118 -3.20 -9.61 6.77
CA LEU A 118 -2.55 -10.09 5.56
C LEU A 118 -1.46 -11.11 5.90
N ASP A 119 -1.32 -12.12 5.06
CA ASP A 119 -0.26 -13.12 5.19
C ASP A 119 1.07 -12.61 4.64
N GLU A 120 2.12 -12.65 5.45
CA GLU A 120 3.44 -12.13 5.10
C GLU A 120 4.06 -12.85 3.88
N VAL A 121 3.92 -14.18 3.82
CA VAL A 121 4.50 -14.97 2.72
C VAL A 121 3.81 -14.64 1.41
N GLU A 122 2.48 -14.58 1.41
CA GLU A 122 1.70 -14.21 0.23
C GLU A 122 2.05 -12.81 -0.27
N VAL A 123 2.19 -11.84 0.64
CA VAL A 123 2.57 -10.47 0.30
C VAL A 123 3.97 -10.42 -0.30
N ARG A 124 4.93 -11.07 0.35
CA ARG A 124 6.31 -11.14 -0.15
C ARG A 124 6.37 -11.75 -1.55
N ASP A 125 5.73 -12.90 -1.75
CA ASP A 125 5.78 -13.61 -3.01
C ASP A 125 5.11 -12.81 -4.14
N SER A 126 4.02 -12.10 -3.84
CA SER A 126 3.34 -11.22 -4.79
C SER A 126 4.21 -10.03 -5.20
N LEU A 127 4.95 -9.45 -4.26
CA LEU A 127 5.87 -8.33 -4.52
C LEU A 127 7.11 -8.79 -5.32
N ASP A 128 7.64 -9.96 -5.00
CA ASP A 128 8.81 -10.51 -5.68
C ASP A 128 8.51 -10.87 -7.14
N ALA A 129 7.28 -11.33 -7.40
CA ALA A 129 6.84 -11.71 -8.75
C ALA A 129 6.35 -10.53 -9.61
N ARG A 130 6.36 -9.30 -9.10
CA ARG A 130 5.88 -8.12 -9.85
C ARG A 130 6.67 -7.88 -11.13
N PRO A 131 6.06 -7.29 -12.17
CA PRO A 131 6.79 -6.86 -13.36
C PRO A 131 7.88 -5.83 -13.03
N GLY A 132 9.04 -5.95 -13.67
CA GLY A 132 10.21 -5.12 -13.38
C GLY A 132 10.06 -3.63 -13.74
N SER A 133 9.02 -3.23 -14.44
CA SER A 133 8.76 -1.84 -14.83
C SER A 133 7.85 -1.08 -13.86
N MET A 134 7.24 -1.76 -12.88
CA MET A 134 6.33 -1.13 -11.92
C MET A 134 7.09 -0.63 -10.70
N ASP A 135 6.90 0.64 -10.36
CA ASP A 135 7.33 1.17 -9.07
C ASP A 135 6.35 0.76 -7.97
N VAL A 136 6.87 0.24 -6.88
CA VAL A 136 6.09 -0.05 -5.67
C VAL A 136 6.69 0.70 -4.49
N ILE A 137 5.86 1.42 -3.75
CA ILE A 137 6.26 2.17 -2.56
C ILE A 137 5.45 1.68 -1.37
N ILE A 138 6.14 1.11 -0.39
CA ILE A 138 5.54 0.66 0.87
C ILE A 138 5.79 1.71 1.93
N THR A 139 4.75 2.16 2.61
CA THR A 139 4.86 3.16 3.68
C THR A 139 4.31 2.62 5.00
N GLY A 140 4.83 3.13 6.10
CA GLY A 140 4.32 2.84 7.43
C GLY A 140 5.31 2.13 8.35
N PRO A 141 4.91 1.89 9.61
CA PRO A 141 5.73 1.17 10.58
C PRO A 141 5.65 -0.35 10.39
N SER A 142 6.45 -1.06 11.17
CA SER A 142 6.37 -2.53 11.30
C SER A 142 6.63 -3.31 10.02
N ILE A 143 7.47 -2.80 9.14
CA ILE A 143 7.84 -3.49 7.90
C ILE A 143 8.64 -4.75 8.26
N PRO A 144 8.18 -5.96 7.86
CA PRO A 144 8.92 -7.18 8.14
C PRO A 144 10.24 -7.24 7.36
N GLU A 145 11.24 -7.93 7.92
CA GLU A 145 12.55 -8.06 7.28
C GLU A 145 12.49 -8.74 5.91
N SER A 146 11.54 -9.63 5.71
CA SER A 146 11.32 -10.28 4.41
C SER A 146 11.00 -9.27 3.29
N LEU A 147 10.30 -8.18 3.62
CA LEU A 147 10.01 -7.10 2.67
C LEU A 147 11.16 -6.11 2.59
N MET A 148 11.85 -5.82 3.70
CA MET A 148 13.07 -5.01 3.69
C MET A 148 14.13 -5.62 2.77
N GLY A 149 14.26 -6.95 2.77
CA GLY A 149 15.22 -7.67 1.92
C GLY A 149 14.91 -7.59 0.43
N LEU A 150 13.65 -7.35 0.04
CA LEU A 150 13.24 -7.14 -1.36
C LEU A 150 13.43 -5.71 -1.84
N ALA A 151 13.54 -4.75 -0.92
CA ALA A 151 13.58 -3.33 -1.28
C ALA A 151 14.88 -2.95 -1.96
N ASP A 152 14.76 -2.16 -3.04
CA ASP A 152 15.90 -1.52 -3.71
C ASP A 152 16.38 -0.31 -2.91
N GLN A 153 15.47 0.34 -2.17
CA GLN A 153 15.76 1.50 -1.34
C GLN A 153 14.91 1.50 -0.08
N VAL A 154 15.52 1.79 1.06
CA VAL A 154 14.85 1.96 2.34
C VAL A 154 15.14 3.35 2.87
N THR A 155 14.06 4.09 3.20
CA THR A 155 14.12 5.40 3.84
C THR A 155 13.47 5.31 5.22
N GLU A 156 14.19 5.68 6.25
CA GLU A 156 13.69 5.73 7.62
C GLU A 156 13.51 7.17 8.06
N LEU A 157 12.29 7.50 8.50
CA LEU A 157 11.98 8.81 9.08
C LEU A 157 12.26 8.77 10.57
N ARG A 158 13.00 9.76 11.06
CA ARG A 158 13.30 9.95 12.49
C ARG A 158 12.80 11.30 12.93
N ARG A 159 12.24 11.37 14.14
CA ARG A 159 11.92 12.66 14.76
C ARG A 159 13.19 13.29 15.25
N GLY A 160 13.47 14.52 14.81
CA GLY A 160 14.52 15.36 15.39
C GLY A 160 14.07 15.96 16.70
N PHE A 161 14.99 16.11 17.63
CA PHE A 161 14.79 16.82 18.91
C PHE A 161 15.70 18.02 18.98
#